data_aa915febb8503be8e2f08e6481c961b7
#
_entry.id   aa915febb8503be8e2f08e6481c961b7
#
_cell.length_a   1.000
_cell.length_b   1.000
_cell.length_c   1.000
_cell.angle_alpha   90.00
_cell.angle_beta   90.00
_cell.angle_gamma   90.00
#
_symmetry.space_group_name_H-M   'P 1'
#
loop_
_entity.id
_entity.type
_entity.pdbx_description
1 polymer ?
#
loop_
_entity_poly.entity_id
_entity_poly.type
_entity_poly.pdbx_seq_one_letter_code
_entity_poly.pdbx_strand_id
1 'polypeptide(L)'
;MFGRIVVGTDGSETAGYAVRQAIELAKLSGAKLDIVSAYEPISAERLRGEKAEIPGDVQYTVNPREDVSLILDNAGGEARKEGVEVEKHPREGDPADAILDVAEETKADLIVVGNKGMTGAKRFLLGSVPNKVSHHAPTGVLIVRTT
;
A
#
# COMPACT_ATOMS: atom_id res chain seq x y z
N MET A 1 11.26 14.70 -12.93
CA MET A 1 10.51 13.57 -13.48
C MET A 1 9.32 13.21 -12.61
N PHE A 2 9.51 12.41 -11.56
CA PHE A 2 8.41 12.17 -10.65
C PHE A 2 8.46 13.21 -9.54
N GLY A 3 7.37 13.93 -9.34
CA GLY A 3 7.28 14.92 -8.28
C GLY A 3 6.51 14.39 -7.06
N ARG A 4 5.65 13.42 -7.28
CA ARG A 4 4.85 12.85 -6.21
C ARG A 4 4.54 11.38 -6.48
N ILE A 5 4.90 10.52 -5.52
CA ILE A 5 4.78 9.07 -5.66
C ILE A 5 3.91 8.54 -4.53
N VAL A 6 2.95 7.67 -4.87
CA VAL A 6 2.10 7.00 -3.89
C VAL A 6 2.49 5.53 -3.81
N VAL A 7 2.62 5.01 -2.61
CA VAL A 7 2.86 3.58 -2.38
C VAL A 7 1.87 3.05 -1.36
N GLY A 8 1.31 1.87 -1.62
CA GLY A 8 0.44 1.18 -0.69
C GLY A 8 1.19 0.11 0.08
N THR A 9 0.83 -0.08 1.34
CA THR A 9 1.41 -1.13 2.16
C THR A 9 0.39 -1.67 3.16
N ASP A 10 0.48 -2.97 3.44
CA ASP A 10 -0.29 -3.61 4.50
C ASP A 10 0.60 -3.98 5.70
N GLY A 11 1.86 -3.54 5.67
CA GLY A 11 2.80 -3.82 6.73
C GLY A 11 3.50 -5.15 6.62
N SER A 12 3.18 -5.97 5.63
CA SER A 12 3.83 -7.25 5.44
C SER A 12 5.26 -7.07 4.94
N GLU A 13 6.05 -8.12 5.06
CA GLU A 13 7.42 -8.11 4.56
C GLU A 13 7.47 -7.89 3.06
N THR A 14 6.57 -8.52 2.33
CA THR A 14 6.52 -8.36 0.88
C THR A 14 6.14 -6.94 0.48
N ALA A 15 5.18 -6.33 1.18
CA ALA A 15 4.82 -4.93 0.94
C ALA A 15 6.01 -4.01 1.24
N GLY A 16 6.84 -4.39 2.19
CA GLY A 16 8.05 -3.63 2.51
C GLY A 16 9.01 -3.48 1.34
N TYR A 17 9.07 -4.47 0.46
CA TYR A 17 9.90 -4.34 -0.75
C TYR A 17 9.39 -3.23 -1.64
N ALA A 18 8.08 -3.12 -1.81
CA ALA A 18 7.51 -2.06 -2.61
C ALA A 18 7.76 -0.69 -1.98
N VAL A 19 7.63 -0.60 -0.66
CA VAL A 19 7.91 0.64 0.06
C VAL A 19 9.37 1.07 -0.16
N ARG A 20 10.31 0.15 -0.03
CA ARG A 20 11.73 0.48 -0.23
C ARG A 20 12.02 0.94 -1.65
N GLN A 21 11.40 0.31 -2.64
CA GLN A 21 11.56 0.76 -4.03
C GLN A 21 11.00 2.16 -4.23
N ALA A 22 9.85 2.44 -3.62
CA ALA A 22 9.25 3.77 -3.71
C ALA A 22 10.14 4.82 -3.05
N ILE A 23 10.74 4.49 -1.90
CA ILE A 23 11.67 5.40 -1.22
C ILE A 23 12.87 5.70 -2.11
N GLU A 24 13.45 4.67 -2.74
CA GLU A 24 14.59 4.88 -3.64
C GLU A 24 14.24 5.77 -4.82
N LEU A 25 13.09 5.52 -5.43
CA LEU A 25 12.63 6.35 -6.56
C LEU A 25 12.40 7.78 -6.12
N ALA A 26 11.77 7.99 -4.97
CA ALA A 26 11.53 9.32 -4.45
C ALA A 26 12.86 10.04 -4.17
N LYS A 27 13.81 9.32 -3.62
CA LYS A 27 15.13 9.88 -3.34
C LYS A 27 15.84 10.33 -4.62
N LEU A 28 15.81 9.47 -5.63
CA LEU A 28 16.45 9.75 -6.91
C LEU A 28 15.80 10.91 -7.67
N SER A 29 14.49 11.01 -7.61
CA SER A 29 13.77 12.03 -8.39
C SER A 29 13.45 13.29 -7.59
N GLY A 30 13.73 13.30 -6.29
CA GLY A 30 13.37 14.43 -5.44
C GLY A 30 11.87 14.53 -5.18
N ALA A 31 11.16 13.42 -5.32
CA ALA A 31 9.72 13.38 -5.16
C ALA A 31 9.30 13.32 -3.69
N LYS A 32 8.09 13.80 -3.42
CA LYS A 32 7.43 13.57 -2.14
C LYS A 32 6.77 12.20 -2.21
N LEU A 33 6.83 11.47 -1.10
CA LEU A 33 6.26 10.13 -1.01
C LEU A 33 5.00 10.14 -0.14
N ASP A 34 3.92 9.58 -0.67
CA ASP A 34 2.68 9.39 0.07
C ASP A 34 2.51 7.90 0.33
N ILE A 35 2.44 7.51 1.59
CA ILE A 35 2.31 6.11 1.98
C ILE A 35 0.90 5.87 2.47
N VAL A 36 0.21 4.89 1.87
CA VAL A 36 -1.18 4.59 2.14
C VAL A 36 -1.30 3.21 2.77
N SER A 37 -2.08 3.12 3.81
CA SER A 37 -2.49 1.83 4.38
C SER A 37 -3.96 1.89 4.74
N ALA A 38 -4.67 0.80 4.48
CA ALA A 38 -6.11 0.77 4.67
C ALA A 38 -6.50 0.05 5.94
N TYR A 39 -7.57 0.51 6.56
CA TYR A 39 -8.14 -0.16 7.72
C TYR A 39 -9.64 -0.27 7.55
N GLU A 40 -10.24 -1.13 8.33
CA GLU A 40 -11.66 -1.36 8.33
C GLU A 40 -12.23 -1.03 9.70
N PRO A 41 -13.33 -0.24 9.76
CA PRO A 41 -13.94 0.02 11.05
C PRO A 41 -14.49 -1.29 11.59
N ILE A 42 -14.13 -1.61 12.83
CA ILE A 42 -14.44 -2.90 13.42
C ILE A 42 -15.67 -2.82 14.29
N SER A 43 -16.70 -3.62 13.93
CA SER A 43 -17.78 -3.89 14.84
C SER A 43 -17.49 -5.23 15.53
N ALA A 44 -17.96 -5.38 16.77
CA ALA A 44 -17.74 -6.61 17.51
C ALA A 44 -18.36 -7.82 16.81
N GLU A 45 -19.54 -7.63 16.24
CA GLU A 45 -20.21 -8.72 15.53
C GLU A 45 -19.41 -9.19 14.34
N ARG A 46 -18.86 -8.25 13.63
CA ARG A 46 -18.09 -8.55 12.45
C ARG A 46 -16.84 -9.36 12.80
N LEU A 47 -16.15 -8.95 13.83
CA LEU A 47 -14.98 -9.69 14.28
C LEU A 47 -15.30 -11.14 14.62
N ARG A 48 -16.42 -11.36 15.31
CA ARG A 48 -16.80 -12.70 15.71
C ARG A 48 -17.24 -13.54 14.53
N GLY A 49 -17.99 -12.93 13.61
CA GLY A 49 -18.57 -13.66 12.51
C GLY A 49 -17.60 -13.98 11.38
N GLU A 50 -16.79 -13.02 11.02
CA GLU A 50 -15.97 -13.14 9.83
C GLU A 50 -14.58 -13.68 10.06
N LYS A 51 -14.05 -13.50 11.23
CA LYS A 51 -12.68 -13.85 11.52
C LYS A 51 -12.37 -15.32 11.29
N ALA A 52 -13.31 -16.18 11.62
CA ALA A 52 -13.12 -17.61 11.45
C ALA A 52 -13.25 -18.06 10.00
N GLU A 53 -13.80 -17.22 9.14
CA GLU A 53 -14.11 -17.58 7.77
C GLU A 53 -13.20 -16.93 6.76
N ILE A 54 -12.29 -16.09 7.19
CA ILE A 54 -11.40 -15.42 6.25
C ILE A 54 -10.43 -16.42 5.66
N PRO A 55 -10.39 -16.57 4.34
CA PRO A 55 -9.44 -17.49 3.72
C PRO A 55 -8.00 -17.07 4.00
N GLY A 56 -7.15 -18.03 4.20
CA GLY A 56 -5.74 -17.75 4.47
C GLY A 56 -5.00 -17.12 3.31
N ASP A 57 -5.59 -17.10 2.14
CA ASP A 57 -4.97 -16.56 0.94
C ASP A 57 -5.42 -15.15 0.60
N VAL A 58 -6.08 -14.46 1.51
CA VAL A 58 -6.44 -13.07 1.29
C VAL A 58 -5.17 -12.25 1.13
N GLN A 59 -5.06 -11.56 0.00
CA GLN A 59 -3.83 -10.92 -0.41
C GLN A 59 -3.50 -9.69 0.41
N TYR A 60 -4.44 -8.78 0.51
CA TYR A 60 -4.25 -7.53 1.25
C TYR A 60 -5.30 -7.48 2.33
N THR A 61 -4.89 -7.82 3.52
CA THR A 61 -5.77 -7.81 4.67
C THR A 61 -6.04 -6.37 5.08
N VAL A 62 -7.28 -6.07 5.39
CA VAL A 62 -7.61 -4.77 5.95
C VAL A 62 -7.30 -4.83 7.43
N ASN A 63 -6.44 -3.97 7.89
CA ASN A 63 -5.93 -3.99 9.25
C ASN A 63 -6.77 -3.13 10.19
N PRO A 64 -6.71 -3.38 11.50
CA PRO A 64 -7.28 -2.45 12.48
C PRO A 64 -6.59 -1.10 12.41
N ARG A 65 -7.26 -0.06 12.85
CA ARG A 65 -6.74 1.30 12.77
C ARG A 65 -5.42 1.47 13.53
N GLU A 66 -5.28 0.85 14.68
CA GLU A 66 -4.06 0.94 15.48
C GLU A 66 -2.87 0.35 14.71
N ASP A 67 -3.10 -0.78 14.05
CA ASP A 67 -2.05 -1.43 13.27
C ASP A 67 -1.63 -0.56 12.10
N VAL A 68 -2.58 0.09 11.46
CA VAL A 68 -2.29 0.97 10.33
C VAL A 68 -1.44 2.15 10.77
N SER A 69 -1.73 2.74 11.93
CA SER A 69 -0.90 3.83 12.45
C SER A 69 0.54 3.39 12.64
N LEU A 70 0.75 2.21 13.22
CA LEU A 70 2.09 1.68 13.43
C LEU A 70 2.79 1.37 12.11
N ILE A 71 2.07 0.75 11.18
CA ILE A 71 2.60 0.45 9.84
C ILE A 71 3.10 1.72 9.17
N LEU A 72 2.29 2.77 9.20
CA LEU A 72 2.63 4.02 8.56
C LEU A 72 3.77 4.74 9.27
N ASP A 73 3.81 4.68 10.59
CA ASP A 73 4.91 5.28 11.34
C ASP A 73 6.24 4.60 11.01
N ASN A 74 6.24 3.27 10.91
CA ASN A 74 7.45 2.52 10.56
C ASN A 74 7.92 2.84 9.15
N ALA A 75 7.01 2.81 8.19
CA ALA A 75 7.35 3.09 6.79
C ALA A 75 7.79 4.55 6.61
N GLY A 76 7.08 5.47 7.24
CA GLY A 76 7.42 6.89 7.19
C GLY A 76 8.78 7.17 7.80
N GLY A 77 9.11 6.47 8.89
CA GLY A 77 10.41 6.59 9.52
C GLY A 77 11.54 6.15 8.61
N GLU A 78 11.34 5.06 7.87
CA GLU A 78 12.33 4.61 6.90
C GLU A 78 12.57 5.66 5.81
N ALA A 79 11.51 6.26 5.30
CA ALA A 79 11.62 7.28 4.27
C ALA A 79 12.35 8.52 4.78
N ARG A 80 12.04 8.94 5.99
CA ARG A 80 12.69 10.12 6.58
C ARG A 80 14.18 9.90 6.79
N LYS A 81 14.58 8.70 7.18
CA LYS A 81 16.00 8.37 7.33
C LYS A 81 16.77 8.54 6.03
N GLU A 82 16.09 8.34 4.91
CA GLU A 82 16.69 8.50 3.60
C GLU A 82 16.58 9.92 3.06
N GLY A 83 16.04 10.83 3.84
CA GLY A 83 15.91 12.21 3.42
C GLY A 83 14.71 12.47 2.50
N VAL A 84 13.75 11.56 2.47
CA VAL A 84 12.56 11.70 1.63
C VAL A 84 11.45 12.37 2.41
N GLU A 85 10.82 13.37 1.82
CA GLU A 85 9.65 14.00 2.38
C GLU A 85 8.48 13.02 2.26
N VAL A 86 7.77 12.77 3.36
CA VAL A 86 6.73 11.74 3.39
C VAL A 86 5.47 12.25 4.06
N GLU A 87 4.34 11.82 3.53
CA GLU A 87 3.05 12.04 4.15
C GLU A 87 2.37 10.69 4.31
N LYS A 88 1.75 10.47 5.47
CA LYS A 88 1.10 9.19 5.80
C LYS A 88 -0.40 9.32 5.61
N HIS A 89 -1.01 8.31 5.02
CA HIS A 89 -2.43 8.30 4.71
C HIS A 89 -3.11 7.05 5.24
N PRO A 90 -3.61 7.09 6.48
CA PRO A 90 -4.48 6.01 6.95
C PRO A 90 -5.85 6.21 6.29
N ARG A 91 -6.37 5.17 5.69
CA ARG A 91 -7.65 5.25 4.99
C ARG A 91 -8.55 4.11 5.36
N GLU A 92 -9.83 4.41 5.51
CA GLU A 92 -10.84 3.43 5.81
C GLU A 92 -11.32 2.79 4.51
N GLY A 93 -11.45 1.44 4.51
CA GLY A 93 -12.06 0.74 3.40
C GLY A 93 -11.09 -0.11 2.59
N ASP A 94 -11.43 -0.34 1.35
CA ASP A 94 -10.68 -1.22 0.47
C ASP A 94 -9.29 -0.64 0.13
N PRO A 95 -8.23 -1.46 0.23
CA PRO A 95 -6.87 -0.95 -0.03
C PRO A 95 -6.66 -0.38 -1.42
N ALA A 96 -7.19 -1.02 -2.44
CA ALA A 96 -7.02 -0.51 -3.81
C ALA A 96 -7.70 0.83 -3.99
N ASP A 97 -8.92 0.96 -3.48
CA ASP A 97 -9.66 2.22 -3.54
C ASP A 97 -8.91 3.32 -2.78
N ALA A 98 -8.36 2.99 -1.62
CA ALA A 98 -7.60 3.95 -0.82
C ALA A 98 -6.39 4.48 -1.59
N ILE A 99 -5.65 3.59 -2.24
CA ILE A 99 -4.49 3.96 -3.04
C ILE A 99 -4.90 4.88 -4.20
N LEU A 100 -5.95 4.49 -4.90
CA LEU A 100 -6.45 5.27 -6.03
C LEU A 100 -6.94 6.65 -5.61
N ASP A 101 -7.65 6.73 -4.49
CA ASP A 101 -8.15 8.00 -3.96
C ASP A 101 -7.00 8.93 -3.59
N VAL A 102 -5.99 8.42 -2.90
CA VAL A 102 -4.84 9.24 -2.54
C VAL A 102 -4.08 9.71 -3.78
N ALA A 103 -3.93 8.83 -4.77
CA ALA A 103 -3.25 9.21 -6.00
C ALA A 103 -3.97 10.35 -6.71
N GLU A 104 -5.29 10.31 -6.72
CA GLU A 104 -6.10 11.35 -7.34
C GLU A 104 -6.04 12.65 -6.54
N GLU A 105 -6.22 12.56 -5.22
CA GLU A 105 -6.19 13.73 -4.35
C GLU A 105 -4.85 14.46 -4.39
N THR A 106 -3.76 13.72 -4.46
CA THR A 106 -2.41 14.29 -4.45
C THR A 106 -1.87 14.61 -5.83
N LYS A 107 -2.59 14.23 -6.86
CA LYS A 107 -2.14 14.38 -8.25
C LYS A 107 -0.80 13.68 -8.44
N ALA A 108 -0.72 12.46 -7.97
CA ALA A 108 0.52 11.69 -8.04
C ALA A 108 0.96 11.42 -9.48
N ASP A 109 2.25 11.34 -9.66
CA ASP A 109 2.85 11.03 -10.96
C ASP A 109 3.09 9.53 -11.14
N LEU A 110 3.11 8.80 -10.05
CA LEU A 110 3.39 7.38 -10.08
C LEU A 110 2.76 6.71 -8.87
N ILE A 111 2.22 5.52 -9.09
CA ILE A 111 1.75 4.65 -8.02
C ILE A 111 2.67 3.43 -7.97
N VAL A 112 3.11 3.03 -6.79
CA VAL A 112 3.96 1.85 -6.59
C VAL A 112 3.19 0.84 -5.75
N VAL A 113 3.09 -0.38 -6.24
CA VAL A 113 2.46 -1.49 -5.51
C VAL A 113 3.28 -2.75 -5.70
N GLY A 114 3.20 -3.67 -4.75
CA GLY A 114 3.77 -4.99 -4.94
C GLY A 114 2.90 -5.83 -5.86
N ASN A 115 3.48 -6.84 -6.47
CA ASN A 115 2.72 -7.69 -7.41
C ASN A 115 1.75 -8.61 -6.69
N LYS A 116 2.00 -8.87 -5.39
CA LYS A 116 1.16 -9.74 -4.58
C LYS A 116 1.19 -9.32 -3.14
N GLY A 117 0.23 -9.81 -2.37
CA GLY A 117 0.27 -9.73 -0.94
C GLY A 117 1.17 -10.79 -0.36
N MET A 118 0.83 -11.27 0.83
CA MET A 118 1.71 -12.10 1.63
C MET A 118 1.91 -13.54 1.14
N THR A 119 0.94 -14.12 0.48
CA THR A 119 1.00 -15.55 0.20
C THR A 119 1.97 -15.94 -0.88
N GLY A 120 2.06 -15.18 -1.94
CA GLY A 120 2.93 -15.52 -3.05
C GLY A 120 2.62 -16.85 -3.71
N ALA A 121 1.51 -17.48 -3.38
CA ALA A 121 1.23 -18.83 -3.81
C ALA A 121 1.18 -18.99 -5.32
N LYS A 122 0.71 -17.97 -6.01
CA LYS A 122 0.65 -18.02 -7.47
C LYS A 122 1.44 -16.85 -8.05
N ARG A 123 2.73 -17.03 -8.04
CA ARG A 123 3.65 -15.94 -8.35
C ARG A 123 3.55 -15.35 -9.76
N PHE A 124 2.84 -16.03 -10.65
CA PHE A 124 2.65 -15.51 -12.01
C PHE A 124 1.36 -14.70 -12.15
N LEU A 125 0.55 -14.67 -11.11
CA LEU A 125 -0.71 -13.93 -11.12
C LEU A 125 -0.60 -12.67 -10.28
N LEU A 126 -1.17 -11.58 -10.78
CA LEU A 126 -1.27 -10.36 -10.00
C LEU A 126 -2.27 -10.53 -8.88
N GLY A 127 -1.95 -10.03 -7.68
CA GLY A 127 -2.88 -9.97 -6.59
C GLY A 127 -4.02 -9.01 -6.89
N SER A 128 -5.05 -9.04 -6.06
CA SER A 128 -6.26 -8.23 -6.29
C SER A 128 -5.99 -6.73 -6.25
N VAL A 129 -5.16 -6.27 -5.31
CA VAL A 129 -4.87 -4.84 -5.20
C VAL A 129 -4.09 -4.32 -6.40
N PRO A 130 -2.94 -4.91 -6.79
CA PRO A 130 -2.24 -4.38 -7.96
C PRO A 130 -3.05 -4.53 -9.24
N ASN A 131 -3.87 -5.56 -9.35
CA ASN A 131 -4.73 -5.73 -10.51
C ASN A 131 -5.73 -4.59 -10.61
N LYS A 132 -6.45 -4.30 -9.53
CA LYS A 132 -7.44 -3.22 -9.52
C LYS A 132 -6.78 -1.86 -9.72
N VAL A 133 -5.67 -1.62 -9.06
CA VAL A 133 -4.95 -0.36 -9.19
C VAL A 133 -4.50 -0.15 -10.64
N SER A 134 -3.93 -1.17 -11.27
CA SER A 134 -3.42 -1.02 -12.63
C SER A 134 -4.53 -0.75 -13.63
N HIS A 135 -5.73 -1.27 -13.39
CA HIS A 135 -6.85 -1.05 -14.29
C HIS A 135 -7.48 0.35 -14.14
N HIS A 136 -7.40 0.95 -12.97
CA HIS A 136 -8.13 2.18 -12.67
C HIS A 136 -7.25 3.38 -12.34
N ALA A 137 -5.95 3.22 -12.38
CA ALA A 137 -5.03 4.29 -11.98
C ALA A 137 -5.14 5.51 -12.89
N PRO A 138 -5.10 6.72 -12.31
CA PRO A 138 -5.09 7.94 -13.12
C PRO A 138 -3.71 8.28 -13.66
N THR A 139 -2.70 7.49 -13.32
CA THR A 139 -1.32 7.74 -13.70
C THR A 139 -0.59 6.41 -13.90
N GLY A 140 0.69 6.46 -14.17
CA GLY A 140 1.50 5.26 -14.32
C GLY A 140 1.58 4.45 -13.04
N VAL A 141 1.76 3.15 -13.19
CA VAL A 141 1.85 2.22 -12.06
C VAL A 141 3.11 1.39 -12.22
N LEU A 142 3.92 1.36 -11.16
CA LEU A 142 5.05 0.46 -11.08
C LEU A 142 4.65 -0.71 -10.19
N ILE A 143 4.67 -1.90 -10.76
CA ILE A 143 4.37 -3.11 -10.01
C ILE A 143 5.69 -3.76 -9.65
N VAL A 144 6.01 -3.75 -8.36
CA VAL A 144 7.27 -4.29 -7.86
C VAL A 144 7.13 -5.77 -7.63
N ARG A 145 8.04 -6.55 -8.20
CA ARG A 145 8.03 -7.97 -7.98
C ARG A 145 8.59 -8.27 -6.59
N THR A 146 7.76 -8.85 -5.74
CA THR A 146 8.11 -9.13 -4.34
C THR A 146 8.24 -10.62 -4.04
N THR A 147 7.91 -11.45 -4.99
CA THR A 147 7.98 -12.90 -4.79
C THR A 147 8.65 -13.58 -5.98
#